data_f38c8468a926f12aa9b6ca13d3e8913c
#
_entry.id   f38c8468a926f12aa9b6ca13d3e8913c
#
_cell.length_a   1.000
_cell.length_b   1.000
_cell.length_c   1.000
_cell.angle_alpha   90.00
_cell.angle_beta   90.00
_cell.angle_gamma   90.00
#
_symmetry.space_group_name_H-M   'P 1'
#
loop_
_entity.id
_entity.type
_entity.pdbx_description
1 polymer ?
#
loop_
_entity_poly.entity_id
_entity_poly.type
_entity_poly.pdbx_seq_one_letter_code
_entity_poly.pdbx_strand_id
1 'polypeptide(L)'
;RPPVTYTTFQARDLGGDTAELVKGHIKEAVDRFQPETLLVGESCTAELIQDQPGSLAKGMGFDIPIVSLELPAYSKKENWGGSETFYQIVRTLLKDHSKESKQTWQEEKRRPRVNLLGPTLLGFRCRDDVLEIQKLLGQYGIDVNVVAPLGASPSDIMRIPNADVNVCLYPEIAESTCIWLERNLNIPFTTTVPLGVGATQDFLKELHKVLGMEIPPSVNESNNSKLTWYSNSVDSNYLTGKRVFIFGDGTHALAAAKIASEELGFKVVGLGTYSREMARKVRPAAKALGLEALI
;
A
#
# COMPACT_ATOMS: atom_id res chain seq x y z
N ARG A 1 7.39 3.74 17.11
CA ARG A 1 8.17 2.90 16.18
C ARG A 1 8.32 1.52 16.80
N PRO A 2 8.17 0.42 16.04
CA PRO A 2 8.44 -0.91 16.56
C PRO A 2 9.92 -1.01 16.98
N PRO A 3 10.23 -1.78 18.02
CA PRO A 3 11.62 -2.07 18.38
C PRO A 3 12.30 -2.88 17.27
N VAL A 4 13.56 -2.58 16.99
CA VAL A 4 14.37 -3.29 16.01
C VAL A 4 15.68 -3.69 16.68
N THR A 5 16.05 -4.97 16.53
CA THR A 5 17.33 -5.50 16.95
C THR A 5 18.11 -6.05 15.76
N TYR A 6 19.41 -6.09 15.87
CA TYR A 6 20.32 -6.58 14.84
C TYR A 6 21.20 -7.68 15.41
N THR A 7 21.26 -8.81 14.70
CA THR A 7 22.31 -9.79 14.92
C THR A 7 23.53 -9.37 14.11
N THR A 8 24.67 -9.17 14.77
CA THR A 8 25.94 -8.81 14.12
C THR A 8 26.87 -10.00 14.13
N PHE A 9 27.45 -10.33 12.98
CA PHE A 9 28.42 -11.40 12.82
C PHE A 9 29.83 -10.80 12.79
N GLN A 10 30.75 -11.41 13.52
CA GLN A 10 32.19 -11.16 13.39
C GLN A 10 32.82 -12.26 12.53
N ALA A 11 34.01 -12.02 12.00
CA ALA A 11 34.70 -13.01 11.16
C ALA A 11 34.86 -14.40 11.81
N ARG A 12 35.02 -14.43 13.13
CA ARG A 12 35.11 -15.69 13.90
C ARG A 12 33.78 -16.46 13.96
N ASP A 13 32.64 -15.73 13.87
CA ASP A 13 31.31 -16.34 13.99
C ASP A 13 30.94 -17.05 12.68
N LEU A 14 31.49 -16.62 11.55
CA LEU A 14 31.27 -17.24 10.24
C LEU A 14 31.89 -18.63 10.11
N GLY A 15 32.86 -18.96 10.97
CA GLY A 15 33.44 -20.30 11.08
C GLY A 15 32.77 -21.20 12.11
N GLY A 16 31.77 -20.71 12.83
CA GLY A 16 31.05 -21.40 13.89
C GLY A 16 29.58 -21.69 13.53
N ASP A 17 28.76 -21.95 14.54
CA ASP A 17 27.33 -22.17 14.38
C ASP A 17 26.56 -20.85 14.39
N THR A 18 26.36 -20.26 13.21
CA THR A 18 25.62 -19.02 13.01
C THR A 18 24.15 -19.16 13.42
N ALA A 19 23.57 -20.35 13.29
CA ALA A 19 22.19 -20.62 13.64
C ALA A 19 21.94 -20.47 15.15
N GLU A 20 22.84 -20.96 15.99
CA GLU A 20 22.72 -20.81 17.45
C GLU A 20 22.87 -19.33 17.88
N LEU A 21 23.74 -18.58 17.23
CA LEU A 21 23.88 -17.13 17.46
C LEU A 21 22.56 -16.40 17.13
N VAL A 22 21.96 -16.69 15.97
CA VAL A 22 20.68 -16.10 15.53
C VAL A 22 19.56 -16.47 16.51
N LYS A 23 19.42 -17.74 16.88
CA LYS A 23 18.42 -18.19 17.87
C LYS A 23 18.56 -17.49 19.22
N GLY A 24 19.81 -17.32 19.69
CA GLY A 24 20.09 -16.59 20.93
C GLY A 24 19.57 -15.14 20.90
N HIS A 25 19.85 -14.40 19.85
CA HIS A 25 19.38 -13.01 19.69
C HIS A 25 17.87 -12.92 19.47
N ILE A 26 17.26 -13.87 18.75
CA ILE A 26 15.81 -13.93 18.60
C ILE A 26 15.13 -14.13 19.97
N LYS A 27 15.65 -15.06 20.78
CA LYS A 27 15.13 -15.31 22.13
C LYS A 27 15.26 -14.07 23.00
N GLU A 28 16.43 -13.43 23.01
CA GLU A 28 16.65 -12.17 23.75
C GLU A 28 15.65 -11.08 23.33
N ALA A 29 15.41 -10.93 22.02
CA ALA A 29 14.45 -9.94 21.51
C ALA A 29 13.01 -10.25 21.98
N VAL A 30 12.58 -11.51 21.93
CA VAL A 30 11.25 -11.92 22.40
C VAL A 30 11.14 -11.70 23.91
N ASP A 31 12.12 -12.13 24.70
CA ASP A 31 12.13 -11.97 26.16
C ASP A 31 12.11 -10.49 26.58
N ARG A 32 12.82 -9.64 25.84
CA ARG A 32 12.94 -8.22 26.14
C ARG A 32 11.71 -7.41 25.75
N PHE A 33 11.14 -7.66 24.59
CA PHE A 33 10.10 -6.81 24.02
C PHE A 33 8.69 -7.40 24.11
N GLN A 34 8.55 -8.68 24.41
CA GLN A 34 7.25 -9.38 24.50
C GLN A 34 6.33 -9.03 23.32
N PRO A 35 6.77 -9.22 22.06
CA PRO A 35 6.04 -8.74 20.89
C PRO A 35 4.77 -9.56 20.64
N GLU A 36 3.72 -8.91 20.10
CA GLU A 36 2.53 -9.59 19.58
C GLU A 36 2.82 -10.33 18.26
N THR A 37 3.84 -9.93 17.54
CA THR A 37 4.28 -10.51 16.27
C THR A 37 5.76 -10.24 16.07
N LEU A 38 6.50 -11.24 15.66
CA LEU A 38 7.93 -11.13 15.36
C LEU A 38 8.16 -11.11 13.84
N LEU A 39 8.78 -10.06 13.32
CA LEU A 39 9.26 -9.99 11.95
C LEU A 39 10.75 -10.33 11.93
N VAL A 40 11.13 -11.33 11.15
CA VAL A 40 12.52 -11.76 11.02
C VAL A 40 12.94 -11.61 9.57
N GLY A 41 13.87 -10.70 9.34
CA GLY A 41 14.46 -10.44 8.03
C GLY A 41 15.98 -10.61 8.05
N GLU A 42 16.56 -10.71 6.89
CA GLU A 42 17.99 -10.82 6.69
C GLU A 42 18.58 -9.57 6.01
N SER A 43 19.82 -9.30 6.31
CA SER A 43 20.61 -8.28 5.59
C SER A 43 21.15 -8.84 4.29
N CYS A 44 21.59 -7.96 3.40
CA CYS A 44 22.27 -8.38 2.16
C CYS A 44 23.49 -9.25 2.40
N THR A 45 24.19 -9.10 3.52
CA THR A 45 25.34 -9.96 3.87
C THR A 45 24.87 -11.35 4.30
N ALA A 46 23.80 -11.45 5.08
CA ALA A 46 23.21 -12.73 5.49
C ALA A 46 22.64 -13.51 4.28
N GLU A 47 22.08 -12.81 3.30
CA GLU A 47 21.66 -13.40 2.01
C GLU A 47 22.81 -14.14 1.32
N LEU A 48 24.03 -13.60 1.35
CA LEU A 48 25.21 -14.24 0.76
C LEU A 48 25.65 -15.53 1.51
N ILE A 49 25.35 -15.64 2.80
CA ILE A 49 25.67 -16.79 3.63
C ILE A 49 24.60 -17.89 3.49
N GLN A 50 23.47 -17.57 2.85
CA GLN A 50 22.30 -18.45 2.67
C GLN A 50 21.68 -18.93 3.98
N ASP A 51 21.84 -18.18 5.05
CA ASP A 51 21.11 -18.41 6.30
C ASP A 51 19.62 -18.11 6.10
N GLN A 52 18.77 -18.87 6.76
CA GLN A 52 17.30 -18.68 6.75
C GLN A 52 16.80 -18.34 8.16
N PRO A 53 17.06 -17.13 8.66
CA PRO A 53 16.75 -16.76 10.05
C PRO A 53 15.25 -16.84 10.35
N GLY A 54 14.39 -16.56 9.38
CA GLY A 54 12.95 -16.70 9.54
C GLY A 54 12.49 -18.15 9.73
N SER A 55 13.12 -19.10 9.05
CA SER A 55 12.87 -20.53 9.23
C SER A 55 13.37 -21.02 10.59
N LEU A 56 14.54 -20.55 11.03
CA LEU A 56 15.08 -20.85 12.37
C LEU A 56 14.12 -20.34 13.46
N ALA A 57 13.63 -19.09 13.34
CA ALA A 57 12.69 -18.51 14.28
C ALA A 57 11.39 -19.33 14.41
N LYS A 58 10.82 -19.77 13.28
CA LYS A 58 9.62 -20.62 13.27
C LYS A 58 9.86 -21.96 13.97
N GLY A 59 11.07 -22.52 13.86
CA GLY A 59 11.46 -23.77 14.54
C GLY A 59 11.65 -23.64 16.05
N MET A 60 11.70 -22.44 16.62
CA MET A 60 11.90 -22.20 18.04
C MET A 60 10.63 -22.40 18.90
N GLY A 61 9.45 -22.51 18.28
CA GLY A 61 8.20 -22.85 18.99
C GLY A 61 7.63 -21.72 19.85
N PHE A 62 7.84 -20.45 19.49
CA PHE A 62 7.20 -19.32 20.17
C PHE A 62 5.68 -19.32 19.91
N ASP A 63 4.92 -18.96 20.92
CA ASP A 63 3.45 -18.82 20.84
C ASP A 63 3.04 -17.43 20.31
N ILE A 64 3.77 -16.93 19.32
CA ILE A 64 3.48 -15.67 18.61
C ILE A 64 3.65 -15.89 17.11
N PRO A 65 2.89 -15.16 16.26
CA PRO A 65 3.07 -15.20 14.82
C PRO A 65 4.49 -14.74 14.43
N ILE A 66 5.15 -15.52 13.58
CA ILE A 66 6.47 -15.19 13.04
C ILE A 66 6.36 -14.94 11.54
N VAL A 67 6.67 -13.71 11.14
CA VAL A 67 6.73 -13.28 9.76
C VAL A 67 8.16 -13.42 9.27
N SER A 68 8.41 -14.39 8.39
CA SER A 68 9.69 -14.55 7.70
C SER A 68 9.73 -13.63 6.50
N LEU A 69 10.76 -12.78 6.44
CA LEU A 69 10.96 -11.81 5.37
C LEU A 69 12.22 -12.18 4.58
N GLU A 70 12.00 -12.75 3.41
CA GLU A 70 13.05 -13.01 2.43
C GLU A 70 13.09 -11.82 1.45
N LEU A 71 13.97 -10.87 1.71
CA LEU A 71 14.05 -9.60 0.99
C LEU A 71 15.38 -9.50 0.22
N PRO A 72 15.47 -10.08 -1.00
CA PRO A 72 16.73 -10.17 -1.75
C PRO A 72 17.22 -8.78 -2.20
N ALA A 73 18.03 -8.14 -1.37
CA ALA A 73 18.46 -6.76 -1.51
C ALA A 73 19.28 -6.48 -2.77
N TYR A 74 19.97 -7.50 -3.31
CA TYR A 74 20.77 -7.35 -4.55
C TYR A 74 19.92 -7.32 -5.81
N SER A 75 18.72 -7.90 -5.80
CA SER A 75 17.87 -8.03 -7.01
C SER A 75 16.61 -7.19 -6.95
N LYS A 76 16.17 -6.77 -5.78
CA LYS A 76 14.92 -6.03 -5.53
C LYS A 76 15.19 -4.66 -4.92
N LYS A 77 14.22 -3.76 -5.06
CA LYS A 77 14.29 -2.39 -4.56
C LYS A 77 13.26 -2.14 -3.47
N GLU A 78 13.33 -0.97 -2.87
CA GLU A 78 12.56 -0.52 -1.72
C GLU A 78 11.05 -0.74 -1.87
N ASN A 79 10.45 -0.35 -2.99
CA ASN A 79 9.00 -0.51 -3.21
C ASN A 79 8.58 -1.97 -3.22
N TRP A 80 9.38 -2.83 -3.85
CA TRP A 80 9.11 -4.27 -3.81
C TRP A 80 9.23 -4.81 -2.38
N GLY A 81 10.27 -4.40 -1.65
CA GLY A 81 10.47 -4.79 -0.25
C GLY A 81 9.31 -4.34 0.64
N GLY A 82 8.81 -3.13 0.45
CA GLY A 82 7.63 -2.62 1.16
C GLY A 82 6.36 -3.42 0.87
N SER A 83 6.12 -3.73 -0.41
CA SER A 83 5.00 -4.56 -0.85
C SER A 83 5.07 -5.98 -0.30
N GLU A 84 6.22 -6.63 -0.41
CA GLU A 84 6.43 -7.98 0.08
C GLU A 84 6.29 -8.06 1.60
N THR A 85 6.86 -7.12 2.33
CA THR A 85 6.73 -7.04 3.78
C THR A 85 5.28 -6.94 4.21
N PHE A 86 4.52 -6.03 3.61
CA PHE A 86 3.10 -5.89 3.93
C PHE A 86 2.29 -7.14 3.57
N TYR A 87 2.56 -7.72 2.42
CA TYR A 87 1.94 -8.97 1.99
C TYR A 87 2.20 -10.13 2.97
N GLN A 88 3.45 -10.33 3.39
CA GLN A 88 3.81 -11.40 4.31
C GLN A 88 3.22 -11.20 5.71
N ILE A 89 3.15 -9.96 6.20
CA ILE A 89 2.47 -9.63 7.47
C ILE A 89 1.00 -10.04 7.40
N VAL A 90 0.27 -9.53 6.41
CA VAL A 90 -1.16 -9.80 6.26
C VAL A 90 -1.43 -11.29 6.06
N ARG A 91 -0.67 -11.93 5.17
CA ARG A 91 -0.79 -13.37 4.91
C ARG A 91 -0.54 -14.22 6.15
N THR A 92 0.50 -13.88 6.93
CA THR A 92 0.85 -14.66 8.13
C THR A 92 -0.21 -14.53 9.21
N LEU A 93 -0.70 -13.32 9.45
CA LEU A 93 -1.69 -13.04 10.49
C LEU A 93 -3.10 -13.54 10.13
N LEU A 94 -3.44 -13.56 8.84
CA LEU A 94 -4.78 -13.92 8.37
C LEU A 94 -4.87 -15.32 7.73
N LYS A 95 -3.79 -16.12 7.75
CA LYS A 95 -3.75 -17.44 7.07
C LYS A 95 -4.83 -18.42 7.51
N ASP A 96 -5.23 -18.34 8.78
CA ASP A 96 -6.22 -19.24 9.39
C ASP A 96 -7.67 -18.69 9.27
N HIS A 97 -7.84 -17.50 8.68
CA HIS A 97 -9.17 -16.97 8.38
C HIS A 97 -9.75 -17.68 7.15
N SER A 98 -10.92 -18.25 7.32
CA SER A 98 -11.65 -18.91 6.23
C SER A 98 -12.51 -17.92 5.44
N LYS A 99 -12.88 -18.32 4.22
CA LYS A 99 -13.95 -17.67 3.44
C LYS A 99 -15.28 -17.97 4.11
N GLU A 100 -15.61 -17.25 5.16
CA GLU A 100 -16.97 -17.34 5.71
C GLU A 100 -17.93 -16.53 4.86
N SER A 101 -19.15 -17.03 4.72
CA SER A 101 -20.25 -16.25 4.13
C SER A 101 -20.58 -15.13 5.11
N LYS A 102 -20.07 -13.93 4.81
CA LYS A 102 -20.38 -12.74 5.62
C LYS A 102 -21.73 -12.19 5.22
N GLN A 103 -22.49 -11.75 6.21
CA GLN A 103 -23.64 -10.89 5.96
C GLN A 103 -23.15 -9.58 5.34
N THR A 104 -23.91 -9.08 4.37
CA THR A 104 -23.65 -7.78 3.76
C THR A 104 -23.93 -6.66 4.78
N TRP A 105 -23.31 -5.51 4.58
CA TRP A 105 -23.55 -4.34 5.44
C TRP A 105 -25.03 -3.91 5.43
N GLN A 106 -25.77 -4.16 4.33
CA GLN A 106 -27.21 -3.92 4.23
C GLN A 106 -28.01 -4.88 5.12
N GLU A 107 -27.66 -6.16 5.13
CA GLU A 107 -28.29 -7.16 5.99
C GLU A 107 -28.06 -6.88 7.48
N GLU A 108 -26.85 -6.45 7.83
CA GLU A 108 -26.49 -6.02 9.19
C GLU A 108 -27.06 -4.64 9.57
N LYS A 109 -27.67 -3.91 8.63
CA LYS A 109 -28.21 -2.54 8.83
C LYS A 109 -27.20 -1.56 9.42
N ARG A 110 -25.94 -1.64 9.00
CA ARG A 110 -24.87 -0.75 9.39
C ARG A 110 -24.37 0.09 8.21
N ARG A 111 -23.48 1.02 8.46
CA ARG A 111 -22.72 1.70 7.38
C ARG A 111 -21.72 0.74 6.74
N PRO A 112 -21.45 0.89 5.44
CA PRO A 112 -20.37 0.16 4.80
C PRO A 112 -19.02 0.55 5.39
N ARG A 113 -18.10 -0.43 5.48
CA ARG A 113 -16.77 -0.25 6.05
C ARG A 113 -15.72 -0.58 5.01
N VAL A 114 -14.69 0.25 4.94
CA VAL A 114 -13.55 0.00 4.05
C VAL A 114 -12.24 -0.02 4.82
N ASN A 115 -11.26 -0.76 4.31
CA ASN A 115 -9.88 -0.61 4.74
C ASN A 115 -9.15 0.33 3.79
N LEU A 116 -8.25 1.17 4.30
CA LEU A 116 -7.32 1.96 3.50
C LEU A 116 -5.97 1.25 3.51
N LEU A 117 -5.61 0.61 2.39
CA LEU A 117 -4.41 -0.22 2.32
C LEU A 117 -3.33 0.43 1.46
N GLY A 118 -2.09 0.34 1.94
CA GLY A 118 -0.90 0.77 1.25
C GLY A 118 -0.17 2.00 1.80
N PRO A 119 -0.81 2.92 2.57
CA PRO A 119 -0.06 4.04 3.13
C PRO A 119 1.09 3.56 4.01
N THR A 120 2.29 4.07 3.73
CA THR A 120 3.53 3.80 4.50
C THR A 120 4.31 5.09 4.67
N LEU A 121 5.32 5.08 5.54
CA LEU A 121 6.25 6.22 5.67
C LEU A 121 7.16 6.41 4.44
N LEU A 122 7.13 5.49 3.47
CA LEU A 122 7.79 5.64 2.17
C LEU A 122 6.99 6.58 1.25
N GLY A 123 5.68 6.71 1.46
CA GLY A 123 4.80 7.56 0.66
C GLY A 123 4.94 9.04 1.04
N PHE A 124 5.10 9.91 0.01
CA PHE A 124 5.10 11.36 0.21
C PHE A 124 3.73 11.81 0.76
N ARG A 125 3.74 12.52 1.90
CA ARG A 125 2.55 13.05 2.58
C ARG A 125 1.44 12.01 2.86
N CYS A 126 1.78 10.74 3.00
CA CYS A 126 0.83 9.65 3.20
C CYS A 126 -0.18 9.86 4.35
N ARG A 127 0.18 10.62 5.39
CA ARG A 127 -0.72 10.94 6.50
C ARG A 127 -1.83 11.91 6.08
N ASP A 128 -1.48 12.89 5.25
CA ASP A 128 -2.45 13.86 4.74
C ASP A 128 -3.43 13.18 3.79
N ASP A 129 -2.92 12.27 2.93
CA ASP A 129 -3.76 11.46 2.04
C ASP A 129 -4.78 10.64 2.83
N VAL A 130 -4.34 9.96 3.90
CA VAL A 130 -5.24 9.19 4.77
C VAL A 130 -6.33 10.09 5.37
N LEU A 131 -5.96 11.26 5.90
CA LEU A 131 -6.91 12.19 6.50
C LEU A 131 -7.93 12.72 5.48
N GLU A 132 -7.49 13.08 4.29
CA GLU A 132 -8.37 13.61 3.25
C GLU A 132 -9.30 12.52 2.69
N ILE A 133 -8.80 11.29 2.51
CA ILE A 133 -9.63 10.16 2.09
C ILE A 133 -10.65 9.79 3.18
N GLN A 134 -10.27 9.78 4.45
CA GLN A 134 -11.22 9.54 5.55
C GLN A 134 -12.34 10.58 5.57
N LYS A 135 -11.99 11.86 5.38
CA LYS A 135 -13.00 12.94 5.28
C LYS A 135 -13.92 12.75 4.07
N LEU A 136 -13.34 12.41 2.92
CA LEU A 136 -14.09 12.15 1.69
C LEU A 136 -15.09 11.01 1.89
N LEU A 137 -14.64 9.87 2.40
CA LEU A 137 -15.49 8.72 2.66
C LEU A 137 -16.60 9.00 3.67
N GLY A 138 -16.28 9.76 4.74
CA GLY A 138 -17.25 10.20 5.73
C GLY A 138 -18.40 11.04 5.16
N GLN A 139 -18.14 11.86 4.12
CA GLN A 139 -19.17 12.63 3.42
C GLN A 139 -20.19 11.73 2.70
N TYR A 140 -19.78 10.52 2.31
CA TYR A 140 -20.62 9.53 1.66
C TYR A 140 -21.15 8.44 2.62
N GLY A 141 -20.98 8.64 3.94
CA GLY A 141 -21.46 7.70 4.95
C GLY A 141 -20.72 6.37 4.99
N ILE A 142 -19.46 6.34 4.53
CA ILE A 142 -18.60 5.15 4.51
C ILE A 142 -17.60 5.26 5.66
N ASP A 143 -17.56 4.24 6.51
CA ASP A 143 -16.67 4.18 7.67
C ASP A 143 -15.33 3.52 7.31
N VAL A 144 -14.23 4.00 7.89
CA VAL A 144 -12.92 3.36 7.77
C VAL A 144 -12.71 2.38 8.91
N ASN A 145 -12.49 1.12 8.58
CA ASN A 145 -12.23 0.04 9.53
C ASN A 145 -10.77 0.00 9.98
N VAL A 146 -9.84 -0.07 9.01
CA VAL A 146 -8.40 -0.16 9.25
C VAL A 146 -7.66 0.71 8.24
N VAL A 147 -6.61 1.38 8.71
CA VAL A 147 -5.57 1.98 7.85
C VAL A 147 -4.30 1.16 8.05
N ALA A 148 -3.78 0.54 6.98
CA ALA A 148 -2.61 -0.33 7.08
C ALA A 148 -1.68 -0.19 5.85
N PRO A 149 -0.37 -0.36 6.05
CA PRO A 149 0.35 -0.63 7.29
C PRO A 149 0.61 0.61 8.17
N LEU A 150 0.29 1.83 7.73
CA LEU A 150 0.58 3.07 8.44
C LEU A 150 -0.10 3.10 9.82
N GLY A 151 0.70 2.96 10.87
CA GLY A 151 0.22 3.03 12.25
C GLY A 151 -0.57 1.81 12.72
N ALA A 152 -0.71 0.77 11.90
CA ALA A 152 -1.44 -0.43 12.26
C ALA A 152 -0.63 -1.31 13.23
N SER A 153 -1.32 -1.84 14.23
CA SER A 153 -0.85 -2.92 15.10
C SER A 153 -1.19 -4.30 14.50
N PRO A 154 -0.61 -5.41 15.01
CA PRO A 154 -1.03 -6.76 14.62
C PRO A 154 -2.53 -6.99 14.80
N SER A 155 -3.11 -6.49 15.89
CA SER A 155 -4.55 -6.57 16.16
C SER A 155 -5.40 -5.77 15.15
N ASP A 156 -4.90 -4.66 14.62
CA ASP A 156 -5.58 -3.95 13.52
C ASP A 156 -5.57 -4.77 12.23
N ILE A 157 -4.44 -5.41 11.89
CA ILE A 157 -4.36 -6.31 10.74
C ILE A 157 -5.37 -7.45 10.85
N MET A 158 -5.54 -8.00 12.05
CA MET A 158 -6.55 -9.05 12.31
C MET A 158 -7.99 -8.58 12.09
N ARG A 159 -8.25 -7.26 12.10
CA ARG A 159 -9.57 -6.67 11.82
C ARG A 159 -9.83 -6.41 10.33
N ILE A 160 -8.83 -6.52 9.45
CA ILE A 160 -9.01 -6.33 7.99
C ILE A 160 -10.20 -7.12 7.45
N PRO A 161 -10.43 -8.38 7.88
CA PRO A 161 -11.59 -9.15 7.42
C PRO A 161 -12.96 -8.54 7.73
N ASN A 162 -13.06 -7.58 8.64
CA ASN A 162 -14.33 -6.95 9.02
C ASN A 162 -14.83 -5.86 8.06
N ALA A 163 -14.06 -5.53 7.03
CA ALA A 163 -14.46 -4.58 6.00
C ALA A 163 -15.22 -5.24 4.85
N ASP A 164 -15.98 -4.42 4.14
CA ASP A 164 -16.74 -4.82 2.96
C ASP A 164 -15.89 -4.69 1.68
N VAL A 165 -14.97 -3.70 1.65
CA VAL A 165 -14.11 -3.40 0.50
C VAL A 165 -12.73 -2.93 0.99
N ASN A 166 -11.68 -3.25 0.23
CA ASN A 166 -10.36 -2.66 0.41
C ASN A 166 -10.16 -1.51 -0.57
N VAL A 167 -9.78 -0.35 -0.09
CA VAL A 167 -9.29 0.75 -0.92
C VAL A 167 -7.79 0.60 -1.09
N CYS A 168 -7.35 0.24 -2.31
CA CYS A 168 -5.93 0.12 -2.65
C CYS A 168 -5.36 1.52 -2.94
N LEU A 169 -4.97 2.24 -1.88
CA LEU A 169 -4.58 3.64 -1.98
C LEU A 169 -3.17 3.82 -2.56
N TYR A 170 -2.27 2.89 -2.27
CA TYR A 170 -0.90 2.85 -2.81
C TYR A 170 -0.66 1.48 -3.47
N PRO A 171 -0.99 1.33 -4.76
CA PRO A 171 -0.88 0.04 -5.46
C PRO A 171 0.51 -0.58 -5.44
N GLU A 172 1.58 0.24 -5.45
CA GLU A 172 2.96 -0.21 -5.35
C GLU A 172 3.27 -0.96 -4.04
N ILE A 173 2.47 -0.74 -3.00
CA ILE A 173 2.61 -1.40 -1.69
C ILE A 173 1.52 -2.44 -1.47
N ALA A 174 0.27 -2.14 -1.82
CA ALA A 174 -0.88 -2.93 -1.37
C ALA A 174 -1.52 -3.81 -2.44
N GLU A 175 -1.22 -3.65 -3.73
CA GLU A 175 -1.95 -4.37 -4.79
C GLU A 175 -1.86 -5.89 -4.64
N SER A 176 -0.67 -6.43 -4.35
CA SER A 176 -0.48 -7.87 -4.12
C SER A 176 -1.28 -8.38 -2.90
N THR A 177 -1.30 -7.59 -1.84
CA THR A 177 -2.08 -7.86 -0.63
C THR A 177 -3.59 -7.83 -0.91
N CYS A 178 -4.07 -6.81 -1.63
CA CYS A 178 -5.48 -6.71 -2.02
C CYS A 178 -5.93 -7.91 -2.88
N ILE A 179 -5.12 -8.31 -3.85
CA ILE A 179 -5.39 -9.50 -4.67
C ILE A 179 -5.46 -10.77 -3.81
N TRP A 180 -4.59 -10.90 -2.82
CA TRP A 180 -4.62 -12.05 -1.92
C TRP A 180 -5.88 -12.03 -1.03
N LEU A 181 -6.24 -10.87 -0.47
CA LEU A 181 -7.45 -10.71 0.35
C LEU A 181 -8.73 -11.01 -0.45
N GLU A 182 -8.82 -10.57 -1.70
CA GLU A 182 -9.94 -10.88 -2.57
C GLU A 182 -10.04 -12.38 -2.84
N ARG A 183 -8.92 -13.02 -3.22
CA ARG A 183 -8.90 -14.46 -3.54
C ARG A 183 -9.16 -15.36 -2.34
N ASN A 184 -8.66 -15.00 -1.16
CA ASN A 184 -8.69 -15.87 0.01
C ASN A 184 -9.81 -15.52 0.99
N LEU A 185 -10.25 -14.27 1.05
CA LEU A 185 -11.25 -13.81 2.02
C LEU A 185 -12.48 -13.18 1.36
N ASN A 186 -12.56 -13.16 0.02
CA ASN A 186 -13.68 -12.59 -0.73
C ASN A 186 -13.92 -11.09 -0.44
N ILE A 187 -12.86 -10.32 -0.14
CA ILE A 187 -12.97 -8.88 0.08
C ILE A 187 -12.51 -8.17 -1.19
N PRO A 188 -13.43 -7.61 -1.98
CA PRO A 188 -13.08 -6.92 -3.22
C PRO A 188 -12.28 -5.66 -2.93
N PHE A 189 -11.62 -5.10 -3.96
CA PHE A 189 -10.84 -3.89 -3.79
C PHE A 189 -11.00 -2.92 -4.96
N THR A 190 -10.75 -1.63 -4.70
CA THR A 190 -10.73 -0.59 -5.72
C THR A 190 -9.37 -0.54 -6.42
N THR A 191 -9.38 -0.23 -7.71
CA THR A 191 -8.18 -0.12 -8.56
C THR A 191 -7.83 1.33 -8.88
N THR A 192 -8.79 2.25 -8.76
CA THR A 192 -8.62 3.67 -9.00
C THR A 192 -8.03 4.35 -7.77
N VAL A 193 -6.96 5.12 -7.96
CA VAL A 193 -6.37 5.95 -6.90
C VAL A 193 -6.91 7.38 -7.05
N PRO A 194 -7.50 7.97 -5.99
CA PRO A 194 -8.17 9.28 -6.05
C PRO A 194 -7.18 10.45 -6.01
N LEU A 195 -6.41 10.62 -7.06
CA LEU A 195 -5.45 11.73 -7.25
C LEU A 195 -5.88 12.58 -8.45
N GLY A 196 -6.31 13.80 -8.20
CA GLY A 196 -6.92 14.70 -9.17
C GLY A 196 -8.45 14.66 -9.14
N VAL A 197 -9.10 15.60 -9.79
CA VAL A 197 -10.58 15.75 -9.76
C VAL A 197 -11.25 14.59 -10.48
N GLY A 198 -10.84 14.30 -11.70
CA GLY A 198 -11.41 13.22 -12.50
C GLY A 198 -11.22 11.85 -11.87
N ALA A 199 -9.99 11.55 -11.41
CA ALA A 199 -9.71 10.26 -10.77
C ALA A 199 -10.45 10.10 -9.44
N THR A 200 -10.69 11.18 -8.68
CA THR A 200 -11.50 11.11 -7.45
C THR A 200 -12.97 10.79 -7.76
N GLN A 201 -13.52 11.36 -8.83
CA GLN A 201 -14.87 11.01 -9.29
C GLN A 201 -14.96 9.53 -9.74
N ASP A 202 -13.99 9.08 -10.51
CA ASP A 202 -13.93 7.69 -10.98
C ASP A 202 -13.79 6.71 -9.81
N PHE A 203 -12.96 7.04 -8.82
CA PHE A 203 -12.82 6.28 -7.58
C PHE A 203 -14.14 6.17 -6.81
N LEU A 204 -14.86 7.28 -6.63
CA LEU A 204 -16.15 7.27 -5.94
C LEU A 204 -17.19 6.43 -6.69
N LYS A 205 -17.24 6.50 -8.02
CA LYS A 205 -18.11 5.64 -8.85
C LYS A 205 -17.76 4.17 -8.69
N GLU A 206 -16.48 3.82 -8.76
CA GLU A 206 -15.99 2.46 -8.57
C GLU A 206 -16.38 1.94 -7.19
N LEU A 207 -16.10 2.73 -6.14
CA LEU A 207 -16.36 2.35 -4.75
C LEU A 207 -17.87 2.13 -4.49
N HIS A 208 -18.74 3.04 -4.94
CA HIS A 208 -20.18 2.89 -4.79
C HIS A 208 -20.69 1.63 -5.52
N LYS A 209 -20.17 1.38 -6.73
CA LYS A 209 -20.52 0.16 -7.49
C LYS A 209 -20.11 -1.11 -6.76
N VAL A 210 -18.88 -1.17 -6.22
CA VAL A 210 -18.38 -2.34 -5.50
C VAL A 210 -19.15 -2.58 -4.19
N LEU A 211 -19.55 -1.50 -3.50
CA LEU A 211 -20.39 -1.57 -2.29
C LEU A 211 -21.85 -1.84 -2.57
N GLY A 212 -22.30 -1.86 -3.83
CA GLY A 212 -23.72 -1.98 -4.19
C GLY A 212 -24.56 -0.79 -3.72
N MET A 213 -23.96 0.42 -3.71
CA MET A 213 -24.60 1.68 -3.35
C MET A 213 -25.03 2.45 -4.60
N GLU A 214 -26.10 3.22 -4.46
CA GLU A 214 -26.47 4.20 -5.49
C GLU A 214 -25.41 5.30 -5.57
N ILE A 215 -25.04 5.71 -6.80
CA ILE A 215 -24.08 6.79 -7.02
C ILE A 215 -24.81 8.12 -6.84
N PRO A 216 -24.47 8.95 -5.82
CA PRO A 216 -25.11 10.22 -5.62
C PRO A 216 -24.84 11.18 -6.78
N PRO A 217 -25.80 12.05 -7.17
CA PRO A 217 -25.58 13.07 -8.21
C PRO A 217 -24.33 13.94 -7.96
N SER A 218 -24.03 14.23 -6.70
CA SER A 218 -22.87 15.03 -6.30
C SER A 218 -21.52 14.44 -6.74
N VAL A 219 -21.44 13.15 -7.00
CA VAL A 219 -20.21 12.52 -7.55
C VAL A 219 -19.95 12.98 -8.99
N ASN A 220 -20.99 13.29 -9.74
CA ASN A 220 -20.89 13.71 -11.14
C ASN A 220 -20.78 15.25 -11.31
N GLU A 221 -21.04 16.01 -10.25
CA GLU A 221 -21.01 17.48 -10.30
C GLU A 221 -19.57 17.98 -10.18
N SER A 222 -19.03 18.50 -11.28
CA SER A 222 -17.72 19.16 -11.32
C SER A 222 -17.60 20.37 -10.38
N ASN A 223 -18.74 20.95 -9.97
CA ASN A 223 -18.81 22.11 -9.09
C ASN A 223 -18.38 21.87 -7.65
N ASN A 224 -18.27 20.59 -7.22
CA ASN A 224 -17.78 20.23 -5.88
C ASN A 224 -16.26 20.17 -5.78
N SER A 225 -15.54 20.46 -6.86
CA SER A 225 -14.09 20.54 -6.79
C SER A 225 -13.66 21.73 -5.94
N LYS A 226 -12.81 21.50 -4.96
CA LYS A 226 -12.20 22.55 -4.13
C LYS A 226 -11.22 23.45 -4.91
N LEU A 227 -11.37 23.55 -6.23
CA LEU A 227 -10.52 24.34 -7.12
C LEU A 227 -10.87 25.84 -7.14
N THR A 228 -11.78 26.30 -6.28
CA THR A 228 -12.09 27.73 -6.14
C THR A 228 -10.85 28.57 -5.87
N TRP A 229 -9.90 28.09 -5.07
CA TRP A 229 -8.64 28.78 -4.85
C TRP A 229 -7.79 28.83 -6.13
N TYR A 230 -7.79 27.77 -6.93
CA TYR A 230 -7.05 27.72 -8.19
C TYR A 230 -7.66 28.69 -9.21
N SER A 231 -8.97 28.66 -9.42
CA SER A 231 -9.65 29.55 -10.33
C SER A 231 -9.55 31.02 -9.91
N ASN A 232 -9.36 31.32 -8.63
CA ASN A 232 -9.15 32.66 -8.12
C ASN A 232 -7.68 33.09 -8.09
N SER A 233 -6.74 32.17 -8.16
CA SER A 233 -5.31 32.44 -7.96
C SER A 233 -4.46 32.27 -9.22
N VAL A 234 -4.96 31.54 -10.22
CA VAL A 234 -4.22 31.23 -11.45
C VAL A 234 -5.09 31.55 -12.67
N ASP A 235 -4.56 32.38 -13.57
CA ASP A 235 -5.17 32.57 -14.87
C ASP A 235 -5.20 31.24 -15.62
N SER A 236 -6.36 30.83 -16.12
CA SER A 236 -6.58 29.58 -16.84
C SER A 236 -5.63 29.35 -18.01
N ASN A 237 -5.13 30.44 -18.63
CA ASN A 237 -4.17 30.38 -19.74
C ASN A 237 -2.71 30.22 -19.26
N TYR A 238 -2.42 30.41 -17.96
CA TYR A 238 -1.05 30.49 -17.48
C TYR A 238 -0.28 29.15 -17.65
N LEU A 239 -0.95 28.02 -17.49
CA LEU A 239 -0.36 26.68 -17.57
C LEU A 239 -0.55 26.02 -18.94
N THR A 240 -1.52 26.47 -19.73
CA THR A 240 -1.89 25.88 -21.01
C THR A 240 -0.70 25.81 -21.98
N GLY A 241 -0.44 24.64 -22.52
CA GLY A 241 0.61 24.42 -23.52
C GLY A 241 2.05 24.41 -22.97
N LYS A 242 2.27 24.75 -21.70
CA LYS A 242 3.60 24.62 -21.10
C LYS A 242 4.04 23.17 -21.07
N ARG A 243 5.33 22.94 -21.29
CA ARG A 243 5.91 21.60 -21.36
C ARG A 243 6.31 21.15 -19.96
N VAL A 244 5.94 19.91 -19.59
CA VAL A 244 6.30 19.29 -18.30
C VAL A 244 6.89 17.90 -18.52
N PHE A 245 7.97 17.62 -17.80
CA PHE A 245 8.56 16.29 -17.65
C PHE A 245 8.22 15.78 -16.25
N ILE A 246 7.70 14.56 -16.14
CA ILE A 246 7.23 13.95 -14.89
C ILE A 246 8.02 12.66 -14.63
N PHE A 247 8.62 12.59 -13.46
CA PHE A 247 9.36 11.43 -12.99
C PHE A 247 9.20 11.24 -11.49
N GLY A 248 8.88 10.03 -11.03
CA GLY A 248 8.69 9.73 -9.61
C GLY A 248 8.27 8.29 -9.35
N ASP A 249 7.65 8.04 -8.21
CA ASP A 249 6.99 6.76 -7.99
C ASP A 249 5.83 6.56 -8.98
N GLY A 250 5.50 5.28 -9.23
CA GLY A 250 4.59 4.96 -10.33
C GLY A 250 3.20 5.54 -10.19
N THR A 251 2.63 5.53 -8.99
CA THR A 251 1.28 6.01 -8.73
C THR A 251 1.20 7.52 -8.88
N HIS A 252 2.10 8.28 -8.25
CA HIS A 252 2.10 9.74 -8.35
C HIS A 252 2.49 10.23 -9.73
N ALA A 253 3.45 9.57 -10.41
CA ALA A 253 3.84 9.95 -11.78
C ALA A 253 2.67 9.79 -12.76
N LEU A 254 1.91 8.69 -12.66
CA LEU A 254 0.72 8.46 -13.48
C LEU A 254 -0.36 9.50 -13.21
N ALA A 255 -0.66 9.75 -11.94
CA ALA A 255 -1.66 10.74 -11.55
C ALA A 255 -1.27 12.15 -11.97
N ALA A 256 0.00 12.55 -11.74
CA ALA A 256 0.50 13.86 -12.14
C ALA A 256 0.44 14.06 -13.66
N ALA A 257 0.73 13.01 -14.45
CA ALA A 257 0.62 13.07 -15.89
C ALA A 257 -0.83 13.28 -16.36
N LYS A 258 -1.79 12.58 -15.75
CA LYS A 258 -3.22 12.74 -16.02
C LYS A 258 -3.71 14.12 -15.62
N ILE A 259 -3.41 14.58 -14.40
CA ILE A 259 -3.76 15.92 -13.93
C ILE A 259 -3.15 17.00 -14.84
N ALA A 260 -1.86 16.89 -15.17
CA ALA A 260 -1.17 17.86 -16.00
C ALA A 260 -1.82 17.99 -17.39
N SER A 261 -2.13 16.86 -18.04
CA SER A 261 -2.68 16.86 -19.40
C SER A 261 -4.18 17.17 -19.46
N GLU A 262 -4.97 16.61 -18.56
CA GLU A 262 -6.44 16.64 -18.62
C GLU A 262 -7.06 17.79 -17.80
N GLU A 263 -6.43 18.15 -16.67
CA GLU A 263 -7.00 19.14 -15.75
C GLU A 263 -6.30 20.52 -15.85
N LEU A 264 -5.00 20.56 -16.14
CA LEU A 264 -4.20 21.78 -16.12
C LEU A 264 -3.74 22.27 -17.51
N GLY A 265 -3.97 21.49 -18.56
CA GLY A 265 -3.64 21.86 -19.93
C GLY A 265 -2.15 21.89 -20.27
N PHE A 266 -1.28 21.24 -19.50
CA PHE A 266 0.13 21.07 -19.85
C PHE A 266 0.32 20.13 -21.03
N LYS A 267 1.42 20.33 -21.76
CA LYS A 267 1.95 19.32 -22.68
C LYS A 267 2.96 18.45 -21.94
N VAL A 268 2.56 17.22 -21.59
CA VAL A 268 3.50 16.23 -21.02
C VAL A 268 4.47 15.83 -22.12
N VAL A 269 5.76 16.01 -21.89
CA VAL A 269 6.83 15.71 -22.84
C VAL A 269 7.75 14.58 -22.42
N GLY A 270 7.55 14.05 -21.21
CA GLY A 270 8.23 12.86 -20.70
C GLY A 270 7.53 12.34 -19.47
N LEU A 271 7.46 11.03 -19.35
CA LEU A 271 6.89 10.31 -18.22
C LEU A 271 7.80 9.15 -17.86
N GLY A 272 8.16 9.05 -16.58
CA GLY A 272 9.00 7.96 -16.11
C GLY A 272 8.79 7.64 -14.65
N THR A 273 9.35 6.49 -14.25
CA THR A 273 9.35 6.02 -12.86
C THR A 273 10.61 5.24 -12.55
N TYR A 274 11.06 5.30 -11.30
CA TYR A 274 12.11 4.42 -10.80
C TYR A 274 11.58 3.05 -10.34
N SER A 275 10.24 2.89 -10.24
CA SER A 275 9.60 1.65 -9.82
C SER A 275 9.41 0.70 -11.02
N ARG A 276 10.24 -0.32 -11.11
CA ARG A 276 10.16 -1.34 -12.17
C ARG A 276 8.85 -2.14 -12.10
N GLU A 277 8.32 -2.34 -10.92
CA GLU A 277 7.06 -3.03 -10.63
C GLU A 277 5.87 -2.33 -11.30
N MET A 278 5.94 -0.99 -11.36
CA MET A 278 4.90 -0.16 -11.98
C MET A 278 5.07 0.00 -13.51
N ALA A 279 6.11 -0.56 -14.12
CA ALA A 279 6.37 -0.45 -15.55
C ALA A 279 5.17 -0.85 -16.41
N ARG A 280 4.45 -1.90 -16.03
CA ARG A 280 3.26 -2.40 -16.73
C ARG A 280 2.08 -1.39 -16.73
N LYS A 281 2.04 -0.44 -15.79
CA LYS A 281 1.04 0.64 -15.72
C LYS A 281 1.56 1.90 -16.40
N VAL A 282 2.83 2.24 -16.21
CA VAL A 282 3.44 3.48 -16.73
C VAL A 282 3.64 3.45 -18.24
N ARG A 283 4.05 2.30 -18.82
CA ARG A 283 4.24 2.17 -20.28
C ARG A 283 2.97 2.46 -21.10
N PRO A 284 1.80 1.86 -20.79
CA PRO A 284 0.56 2.17 -21.50
C PRO A 284 0.16 3.64 -21.37
N ALA A 285 0.33 4.25 -20.19
CA ALA A 285 0.01 5.65 -19.97
C ALA A 285 0.93 6.58 -20.76
N ALA A 286 2.24 6.31 -20.81
CA ALA A 286 3.17 7.06 -21.65
C ALA A 286 2.79 6.94 -23.13
N LYS A 287 2.48 5.73 -23.60
CA LYS A 287 2.05 5.47 -24.98
C LYS A 287 0.76 6.26 -25.33
N ALA A 288 -0.21 6.35 -24.42
CA ALA A 288 -1.42 7.15 -24.62
C ALA A 288 -1.13 8.65 -24.79
N LEU A 289 -0.01 9.14 -24.23
CA LEU A 289 0.49 10.51 -24.41
C LEU A 289 1.43 10.65 -25.63
N GLY A 290 1.63 9.60 -26.42
CA GLY A 290 2.57 9.59 -27.54
C GLY A 290 4.04 9.58 -27.14
N LEU A 291 4.35 9.05 -25.94
CA LEU A 291 5.69 9.04 -25.33
C LEU A 291 6.18 7.61 -25.09
N GLU A 292 7.52 7.48 -24.99
CA GLU A 292 8.15 6.31 -24.40
C GLU A 292 8.36 6.51 -22.88
N ALA A 293 8.07 5.49 -22.09
CA ALA A 293 8.26 5.56 -20.65
C ALA A 293 9.73 5.36 -20.27
N LEU A 294 10.22 6.20 -19.36
CA LEU A 294 11.52 6.03 -18.70
C LEU A 294 11.33 5.18 -17.44
N ILE A 295 11.97 4.00 -17.36
CA ILE A 295 11.83 3.03 -16.27
C ILE A 295 13.18 2.50 -15.82
#